data_3d94bcc794900a94e99287393b5ab504
#
_entry.id   3d94bcc794900a94e99287393b5ab504
#
_cell.length_a   1.000
_cell.length_b   1.000
_cell.length_c   1.000
_cell.angle_alpha   90.00
_cell.angle_beta   90.00
_cell.angle_gamma   90.00
#
_symmetry.space_group_name_H-M   'P 1'
#
loop_
_entity.id
_entity.type
_entity.pdbx_description
1 polymer ?
#
loop_
_entity_poly.entity_id
_entity_poly.type
_entity_poly.pdbx_seq_one_letter_code
_entity_poly.pdbx_strand_id
1 'polypeptide(L)'
;MATPSATRTIRNPKTRFNWRVSDIVRRSKSNWLSLKAKVTGRGYRCVALEGESEYNITVNSDLTVSCNCQDYDGSGHIGDLKKNTFEEVFFGPVATKLREDLAKGKIPIPVCSRCGDLRRMSRAESKQPLPKGRLPYRGMLLENTVRCNVDCIGCAREGAANVRTSKQMSLEELSKMADLAKHLGLQQIFYLNLGEPFLSPNIGQELPLLRSKLPDCRIVISTNGIVLNTDAKREAALSSSQILFSVHGINNEMCEKYMIRSSFDKAYAAMRDMVAYRNARGLKSPVLEWKYLLFNWNDKPATLRKAIEMAQEIGVDMISFWPTHNPFYGMSWRYRLGLLNRFGEKNWKGREWDFRTRGRI
;
A
#
# COMPACT_ATOMS: atom_id res chain seq x y z
N MET A 1 0.46 -15.36 23.98
CA MET A 1 0.58 -14.13 24.80
C MET A 1 0.05 -12.98 23.98
N ALA A 2 -0.92 -12.21 24.47
CA ALA A 2 -1.45 -11.06 23.76
C ALA A 2 -0.35 -9.98 23.75
N THR A 3 0.20 -9.68 22.59
CA THR A 3 1.08 -8.52 22.39
C THR A 3 0.35 -7.26 22.86
N PRO A 4 1.02 -6.36 23.62
CA PRO A 4 0.43 -5.08 23.97
C PRO A 4 -0.09 -4.43 22.69
N SER A 5 -1.35 -3.99 22.68
CA SER A 5 -1.99 -3.40 21.49
C SER A 5 -1.02 -2.36 20.90
N ALA A 6 -0.55 -2.59 19.67
CA ALA A 6 0.38 -1.70 18.96
C ALA A 6 -0.15 -0.24 18.89
N THR A 7 -1.46 -0.08 19.09
CA THR A 7 -2.11 1.24 19.19
C THR A 7 -1.71 2.03 20.44
N ARG A 8 -1.20 1.38 21.50
CA ARG A 8 -0.73 2.09 22.73
C ARG A 8 0.55 2.90 22.47
N THR A 9 1.34 2.50 21.48
CA THR A 9 2.63 3.13 21.17
C THR A 9 2.51 4.31 20.19
N ILE A 10 1.34 4.53 19.59
CA ILE A 10 1.10 5.64 18.68
C ILE A 10 1.06 6.95 19.48
N ARG A 11 1.99 7.87 19.22
CA ARG A 11 2.14 9.13 19.94
C ARG A 11 1.03 10.12 19.64
N ASN A 12 0.65 10.27 18.36
CA ASN A 12 -0.39 11.22 17.96
C ASN A 12 -1.76 10.78 18.50
N PRO A 13 -2.44 11.61 19.32
CA PRO A 13 -3.73 11.26 19.92
C PRO A 13 -4.83 10.98 18.91
N LYS A 14 -4.89 11.77 17.81
CA LYS A 14 -5.88 11.60 16.75
C LYS A 14 -5.67 10.27 16.01
N THR A 15 -4.43 9.94 15.67
CA THR A 15 -4.06 8.67 15.07
C THR A 15 -4.37 7.51 16.00
N ARG A 16 -3.99 7.62 17.29
CA ARG A 16 -4.28 6.60 18.31
C ARG A 16 -5.78 6.34 18.45
N PHE A 17 -6.58 7.39 18.56
CA PHE A 17 -8.04 7.29 18.67
C PHE A 17 -8.62 6.61 17.44
N ASN A 18 -8.25 7.08 16.24
CA ASN A 18 -8.72 6.53 14.98
C ASN A 18 -8.40 5.03 14.84
N TRP A 19 -7.19 4.60 15.23
CA TRP A 19 -6.81 3.19 15.18
C TRP A 19 -7.55 2.33 16.20
N ARG A 20 -7.81 2.84 17.41
CA ARG A 20 -8.65 2.15 18.41
C ARG A 20 -10.07 1.90 17.87
N VAL A 21 -10.69 2.92 17.30
CA VAL A 21 -12.03 2.79 16.69
C VAL A 21 -11.98 1.80 15.52
N SER A 22 -10.98 1.90 14.66
CA SER A 22 -10.80 0.97 13.53
C SER A 22 -10.62 -0.47 14.00
N ASP A 23 -9.89 -0.70 15.08
CA ASP A 23 -9.64 -2.05 15.63
C ASP A 23 -10.93 -2.66 16.20
N ILE A 24 -11.71 -1.88 16.96
CA ILE A 24 -13.03 -2.31 17.44
C ILE A 24 -13.92 -2.73 16.27
N VAL A 25 -14.01 -1.90 15.24
CA VAL A 25 -14.84 -2.19 14.06
C VAL A 25 -14.35 -3.43 13.30
N ARG A 26 -13.02 -3.61 13.17
CA ARG A 26 -12.44 -4.80 12.53
C ARG A 26 -12.77 -6.07 13.32
N ARG A 27 -12.62 -6.05 14.65
CA ARG A 27 -12.95 -7.20 15.53
C ARG A 27 -14.43 -7.54 15.47
N SER A 28 -15.30 -6.55 15.58
CA SER A 28 -16.76 -6.76 15.46
C SER A 28 -17.13 -7.35 14.10
N LYS A 29 -16.55 -6.84 13.02
CA LYS A 29 -16.77 -7.38 11.68
C LYS A 29 -16.19 -8.79 11.51
N SER A 30 -15.03 -9.09 12.11
CA SER A 30 -14.44 -10.44 12.10
C SER A 30 -15.34 -11.45 12.79
N ASN A 31 -15.88 -11.10 13.96
CA ASN A 31 -16.82 -11.94 14.71
C ASN A 31 -18.10 -12.20 13.90
N TRP A 32 -18.66 -11.14 13.29
CA TRP A 32 -19.84 -11.26 12.44
C TRP A 32 -19.59 -12.15 11.22
N LEU A 33 -18.46 -12.01 10.54
CA LEU A 33 -18.08 -12.85 9.40
C LEU A 33 -17.92 -14.31 9.82
N SER A 34 -17.30 -14.58 10.97
CA SER A 34 -17.14 -15.93 11.49
C SER A 34 -18.48 -16.55 11.86
N LEU A 35 -19.39 -15.79 12.48
CA LEU A 35 -20.76 -16.25 12.76
C LEU A 35 -21.52 -16.55 11.46
N LYS A 36 -21.45 -15.66 10.47
CA LYS A 36 -22.07 -15.84 9.16
C LYS A 36 -21.55 -17.10 8.45
N ALA A 37 -20.26 -17.39 8.55
CA ALA A 37 -19.67 -18.60 8.00
C ALA A 37 -20.26 -19.85 8.66
N LYS A 38 -20.33 -19.85 9.99
CA LYS A 38 -20.92 -20.95 10.78
C LYS A 38 -22.38 -21.24 10.39
N VAL A 39 -23.19 -20.18 10.30
CA VAL A 39 -24.62 -20.31 9.94
C VAL A 39 -24.81 -20.80 8.49
N THR A 40 -23.96 -20.36 7.57
CA THR A 40 -24.13 -20.67 6.14
C THR A 40 -23.37 -21.92 5.68
N GLY A 41 -22.51 -22.50 6.53
CA GLY A 41 -21.63 -23.61 6.18
C GLY A 41 -20.62 -23.28 5.09
N ARG A 42 -20.18 -22.00 5.00
CA ARG A 42 -19.25 -21.51 3.97
C ARG A 42 -18.01 -20.89 4.61
N GLY A 43 -16.85 -21.41 4.24
CA GLY A 43 -15.57 -20.87 4.66
C GLY A 43 -15.15 -19.63 3.85
N TYR A 44 -13.92 -19.24 4.10
CA TYR A 44 -13.21 -18.19 3.38
C TYR A 44 -11.89 -18.73 2.82
N ARG A 45 -11.36 -18.04 1.82
CA ARG A 45 -10.02 -18.24 1.28
C ARG A 45 -9.30 -16.90 1.15
N CYS A 46 -7.98 -16.91 1.10
CA CYS A 46 -7.16 -15.73 1.01
C CYS A 46 -6.34 -15.77 -0.28
N VAL A 47 -6.61 -14.84 -1.21
CA VAL A 47 -5.92 -14.72 -2.49
C VAL A 47 -4.40 -14.54 -2.29
N ALA A 48 -3.98 -13.79 -1.24
CA ALA A 48 -2.57 -13.62 -0.92
C ALA A 48 -1.89 -14.93 -0.53
N LEU A 49 -2.51 -15.71 0.36
CA LEU A 49 -1.97 -17.00 0.80
C LEU A 49 -2.11 -18.10 -0.26
N GLU A 50 -2.88 -17.87 -1.33
CA GLU A 50 -2.93 -18.73 -2.52
C GLU A 50 -1.86 -18.37 -3.56
N GLY A 51 -1.11 -17.29 -3.36
CA GLY A 51 -0.08 -16.80 -4.28
C GLY A 51 -0.59 -15.96 -5.44
N GLU A 52 -1.86 -15.55 -5.41
CA GLU A 52 -2.55 -14.84 -6.51
C GLU A 52 -2.67 -13.32 -6.27
N SER A 53 -2.19 -12.82 -5.14
CA SER A 53 -2.22 -11.38 -4.84
C SER A 53 -1.16 -10.62 -5.61
N GLU A 54 -1.46 -9.36 -5.93
CA GLU A 54 -0.52 -8.47 -6.59
C GLU A 54 0.41 -7.76 -5.59
N TYR A 55 0.00 -7.58 -4.31
CA TYR A 55 0.76 -6.75 -3.37
C TYR A 55 0.61 -7.12 -1.87
N ASN A 56 -0.29 -8.04 -1.50
CA ASN A 56 -0.53 -8.28 -0.07
C ASN A 56 0.55 -9.10 0.63
N ILE A 57 1.31 -9.93 -0.08
CA ILE A 57 2.50 -10.53 0.53
C ILE A 57 3.56 -9.45 0.65
N THR A 58 4.00 -9.21 1.88
CA THR A 58 4.91 -8.12 2.21
C THR A 58 6.18 -8.66 2.85
N VAL A 59 7.33 -8.29 2.31
CA VAL A 59 8.62 -8.40 3.00
C VAL A 59 8.92 -7.07 3.66
N ASN A 60 9.00 -7.09 4.98
CA ASN A 60 9.23 -5.92 5.81
C ASN A 60 10.72 -5.54 5.88
N SER A 61 11.01 -4.34 6.38
CA SER A 61 12.38 -3.80 6.47
C SER A 61 13.35 -4.62 7.35
N ASP A 62 12.84 -5.56 8.12
CA ASP A 62 13.59 -6.49 8.96
C ASP A 62 13.59 -7.95 8.44
N LEU A 63 13.15 -8.16 7.18
CA LEU A 63 13.00 -9.43 6.50
C LEU A 63 11.92 -10.35 7.09
N THR A 64 11.07 -9.86 7.99
CA THR A 64 9.86 -10.59 8.35
C THR A 64 8.85 -10.55 7.21
N VAL A 65 8.09 -11.63 7.02
CA VAL A 65 7.07 -11.73 5.98
C VAL A 65 5.69 -11.62 6.59
N SER A 66 4.87 -10.74 6.02
CA SER A 66 3.47 -10.55 6.42
C SER A 66 2.52 -10.91 5.29
N CYS A 67 1.35 -11.49 5.64
CA CYS A 67 0.31 -11.84 4.67
C CYS A 67 -0.57 -10.67 4.25
N ASN A 68 -0.28 -9.45 4.70
CA ASN A 68 -1.02 -8.24 4.32
C ASN A 68 -0.14 -6.98 4.36
N CYS A 69 -0.50 -6.02 3.50
CA CYS A 69 0.23 -4.76 3.31
C CYS A 69 0.11 -3.77 4.49
N GLN A 70 -0.72 -4.03 5.48
CA GLN A 70 -0.97 -3.15 6.63
C GLN A 70 -0.71 -3.84 7.96
N ASP A 71 0.29 -4.71 8.00
CA ASP A 71 0.66 -5.43 9.23
C ASP A 71 1.45 -4.52 10.18
N TYR A 72 0.72 -3.66 10.89
CA TYR A 72 1.27 -2.68 11.82
C TYR A 72 1.50 -3.25 13.22
N ASP A 73 0.92 -4.39 13.54
CA ASP A 73 0.97 -5.02 14.87
C ASP A 73 1.62 -6.40 14.88
N GLY A 74 2.09 -6.87 13.73
CA GLY A 74 2.68 -8.19 13.57
C GLY A 74 1.69 -9.34 13.56
N SER A 75 0.37 -9.06 13.58
CA SER A 75 -0.64 -10.12 13.60
C SER A 75 -0.72 -10.93 12.30
N GLY A 76 -0.29 -10.33 11.19
CA GLY A 76 -0.19 -10.96 9.87
C GLY A 76 1.17 -11.60 9.59
N HIS A 77 2.09 -11.61 10.54
CA HIS A 77 3.42 -12.20 10.40
C HIS A 77 3.31 -13.72 10.15
N ILE A 78 3.92 -14.19 9.07
CA ILE A 78 3.92 -15.61 8.68
C ILE A 78 5.31 -16.26 8.75
N GLY A 79 6.38 -15.48 8.85
CA GLY A 79 7.74 -16.00 9.05
C GLY A 79 8.85 -14.95 8.90
N ASP A 80 10.09 -15.40 8.93
CA ASP A 80 11.30 -14.58 8.97
C ASP A 80 12.34 -15.15 7.99
N LEU A 81 12.71 -14.39 6.97
CA LEU A 81 13.66 -14.78 5.92
C LEU A 81 15.12 -14.76 6.38
N LYS A 82 15.40 -14.32 7.61
CA LYS A 82 16.72 -14.50 8.25
C LYS A 82 16.91 -15.93 8.76
N LYS A 83 15.82 -16.69 8.89
CA LYS A 83 15.83 -18.03 9.49
C LYS A 83 15.38 -19.13 8.54
N ASN A 84 14.55 -18.77 7.56
CA ASN A 84 13.87 -19.72 6.69
C ASN A 84 13.93 -19.25 5.24
N THR A 85 13.81 -20.17 4.30
CA THR A 85 13.53 -19.87 2.90
C THR A 85 12.12 -19.29 2.75
N PHE A 86 11.87 -18.64 1.62
CA PHE A 86 10.53 -18.08 1.35
C PHE A 86 9.47 -19.19 1.24
N GLU A 87 9.81 -20.32 0.65
CA GLU A 87 8.97 -21.51 0.54
C GLU A 87 8.57 -22.05 1.92
N GLU A 88 9.54 -22.19 2.83
CA GLU A 88 9.30 -22.65 4.20
C GLU A 88 8.41 -21.69 4.97
N VAL A 89 8.52 -20.37 4.74
CA VAL A 89 7.65 -19.37 5.32
C VAL A 89 6.24 -19.45 4.72
N PHE A 90 6.14 -19.47 3.39
CA PHE A 90 4.87 -19.36 2.68
C PHE A 90 4.00 -20.63 2.83
N PHE A 91 4.61 -21.79 2.89
CA PHE A 91 3.95 -23.08 3.15
C PHE A 91 4.10 -23.55 4.59
N GLY A 92 4.71 -22.77 5.45
CA GLY A 92 4.99 -23.10 6.82
C GLY A 92 3.75 -23.17 7.73
N PRO A 93 3.94 -23.58 8.99
CA PRO A 93 2.83 -23.89 9.90
C PRO A 93 1.93 -22.69 10.17
N VAL A 94 2.48 -21.47 10.27
CA VAL A 94 1.70 -20.24 10.53
C VAL A 94 0.78 -19.93 9.35
N ALA A 95 1.31 -19.90 8.13
CA ALA A 95 0.53 -19.62 6.92
C ALA A 95 -0.50 -20.72 6.64
N THR A 96 -0.15 -22.00 6.89
CA THR A 96 -1.06 -23.15 6.78
C THR A 96 -2.22 -23.02 7.76
N LYS A 97 -1.94 -22.70 9.02
CA LYS A 97 -2.98 -22.47 10.01
C LYS A 97 -3.93 -21.33 9.63
N LEU A 98 -3.42 -20.24 9.09
CA LEU A 98 -4.27 -19.14 8.61
C LEU A 98 -5.21 -19.60 7.49
N ARG A 99 -4.72 -20.40 6.52
CA ARG A 99 -5.54 -21.00 5.44
C ARG A 99 -6.63 -21.91 6.01
N GLU A 100 -6.27 -22.79 6.95
CA GLU A 100 -7.21 -23.72 7.59
C GLU A 100 -8.28 -22.99 8.42
N ASP A 101 -7.90 -22.02 9.24
CA ASP A 101 -8.83 -21.22 10.05
C ASP A 101 -9.85 -20.52 9.13
N LEU A 102 -9.38 -19.92 8.03
CA LEU A 102 -10.25 -19.29 7.03
C LEU A 102 -11.21 -20.30 6.38
N ALA A 103 -10.72 -21.46 5.95
CA ALA A 103 -11.55 -22.48 5.33
C ALA A 103 -12.63 -23.00 6.28
N LYS A 104 -12.33 -23.10 7.57
CA LYS A 104 -13.29 -23.43 8.63
C LYS A 104 -14.25 -22.28 8.96
N GLY A 105 -14.15 -21.14 8.24
CA GLY A 105 -14.99 -19.97 8.42
C GLY A 105 -14.59 -19.06 9.58
N LYS A 106 -13.44 -19.27 10.20
CA LYS A 106 -12.91 -18.43 11.26
C LYS A 106 -12.05 -17.32 10.64
N ILE A 107 -12.28 -16.08 11.05
CA ILE A 107 -11.42 -14.95 10.67
C ILE A 107 -10.25 -14.89 11.68
N PRO A 108 -9.02 -15.28 11.28
CA PRO A 108 -7.92 -15.51 12.22
C PRO A 108 -7.33 -14.22 12.79
N ILE A 109 -7.29 -13.16 11.99
CA ILE A 109 -6.78 -11.84 12.39
C ILE A 109 -7.77 -10.74 11.97
N PRO A 110 -7.94 -9.67 12.80
CA PRO A 110 -8.97 -8.65 12.57
C PRO A 110 -8.84 -7.93 11.23
N VAL A 111 -7.63 -7.76 10.71
CA VAL A 111 -7.38 -7.10 9.42
C VAL A 111 -8.01 -7.87 8.25
N CYS A 112 -8.12 -9.19 8.31
CA CYS A 112 -8.77 -10.01 7.27
C CYS A 112 -10.18 -9.53 6.96
N SER A 113 -10.93 -9.01 7.95
CA SER A 113 -12.30 -8.53 7.77
C SER A 113 -12.43 -7.35 6.80
N ARG A 114 -11.33 -6.66 6.51
CA ARG A 114 -11.24 -5.52 5.56
C ARG A 114 -10.23 -5.76 4.44
N CYS A 115 -9.56 -6.91 4.44
CA CYS A 115 -8.57 -7.25 3.43
C CYS A 115 -9.25 -7.46 2.06
N GLY A 116 -8.68 -6.85 1.03
CA GLY A 116 -9.16 -7.00 -0.34
C GLY A 116 -8.98 -8.42 -0.91
N ASP A 117 -8.16 -9.25 -0.28
CA ASP A 117 -7.88 -10.63 -0.71
C ASP A 117 -8.72 -11.70 0.01
N LEU A 118 -9.56 -11.29 0.96
CA LEU A 118 -10.51 -12.23 1.56
C LEU A 118 -11.63 -12.54 0.56
N ARG A 119 -11.83 -13.82 0.25
CA ARG A 119 -12.91 -14.31 -0.62
C ARG A 119 -13.78 -15.29 0.14
N ARG A 120 -15.09 -15.19 -0.04
CA ARG A 120 -16.03 -16.17 0.49
C ARG A 120 -16.10 -17.37 -0.44
N MET A 121 -15.97 -18.56 0.10
CA MET A 121 -16.11 -19.81 -0.63
C MET A 121 -17.59 -20.13 -0.93
N SER A 122 -17.85 -20.80 -2.03
CA SER A 122 -19.12 -21.44 -2.28
C SER A 122 -19.32 -22.63 -1.32
N ARG A 123 -20.52 -23.20 -1.26
CA ARG A 123 -20.77 -24.42 -0.49
C ARG A 123 -20.00 -25.63 -1.05
N ALA A 124 -19.82 -25.68 -2.35
CA ALA A 124 -19.09 -26.76 -3.01
C ALA A 124 -17.59 -26.69 -2.65
N GLU A 125 -16.97 -25.50 -2.79
CA GLU A 125 -15.57 -25.27 -2.42
C GLU A 125 -15.32 -25.58 -0.93
N SER A 126 -16.26 -25.21 -0.04
CA SER A 126 -16.10 -25.43 1.42
C SER A 126 -16.11 -26.90 1.83
N LYS A 127 -16.51 -27.81 0.93
CA LYS A 127 -16.51 -29.27 1.14
C LYS A 127 -15.28 -29.96 0.54
N GLN A 128 -14.49 -29.25 -0.24
CA GLN A 128 -13.29 -29.78 -0.88
C GLN A 128 -12.05 -29.57 -0.01
N PRO A 129 -11.02 -30.40 -0.15
CA PRO A 129 -9.72 -30.15 0.45
C PRO A 129 -9.19 -28.78 0.01
N LEU A 130 -8.49 -28.10 0.91
CA LEU A 130 -7.85 -26.83 0.58
C LEU A 130 -6.79 -27.06 -0.50
N PRO A 131 -6.79 -26.25 -1.58
CA PRO A 131 -5.69 -26.28 -2.54
C PRO A 131 -4.39 -25.89 -1.84
N LYS A 132 -3.30 -26.55 -2.19
CA LYS A 132 -1.98 -26.27 -1.60
C LYS A 132 -1.53 -24.82 -1.81
N GLY A 133 -2.10 -24.12 -2.78
CA GLY A 133 -1.64 -22.82 -3.22
C GLY A 133 -0.36 -22.93 -4.04
N ARG A 134 0.11 -21.80 -4.55
CA ARG A 134 1.39 -21.65 -5.25
C ARG A 134 2.16 -20.46 -4.70
N LEU A 135 3.46 -20.40 -4.95
CA LEU A 135 4.27 -19.25 -4.60
C LEU A 135 3.77 -17.99 -5.35
N PRO A 136 3.85 -16.81 -4.74
CA PRO A 136 3.50 -15.56 -5.38
C PRO A 136 4.34 -15.33 -6.65
N TYR A 137 3.67 -14.92 -7.72
CA TYR A 137 4.31 -14.56 -8.98
C TYR A 137 3.80 -13.23 -9.52
N ARG A 138 2.56 -12.83 -9.14
CA ARG A 138 1.96 -11.59 -9.64
C ARG A 138 2.63 -10.36 -9.07
N GLY A 139 2.92 -10.37 -7.78
CA GLY A 139 3.58 -9.25 -7.14
C GLY A 139 3.82 -9.45 -5.65
N MET A 140 4.65 -8.56 -5.12
CA MET A 140 5.01 -8.51 -3.72
C MET A 140 5.25 -7.06 -3.30
N LEU A 141 4.98 -6.77 -2.03
CA LEU A 141 5.33 -5.50 -1.43
C LEU A 141 6.67 -5.65 -0.71
N LEU A 142 7.56 -4.70 -0.93
CA LEU A 142 8.89 -4.66 -0.35
C LEU A 142 9.10 -3.34 0.39
N GLU A 143 9.23 -3.41 1.71
CA GLU A 143 9.46 -2.27 2.59
C GLU A 143 10.95 -2.05 2.78
N ASN A 144 11.53 -1.00 2.18
CA ASN A 144 12.95 -0.68 2.40
C ASN A 144 13.17 0.01 3.76
N THR A 145 12.21 0.79 4.21
CA THR A 145 12.29 1.50 5.49
C THR A 145 10.90 1.71 6.09
N VAL A 146 10.81 1.71 7.42
CA VAL A 146 9.61 2.10 8.17
C VAL A 146 9.68 3.55 8.66
N ARG A 147 10.76 4.29 8.34
CA ARG A 147 10.92 5.71 8.66
C ARG A 147 10.07 6.56 7.72
N CYS A 148 9.46 7.61 8.25
CA CYS A 148 8.68 8.58 7.47
C CYS A 148 8.80 9.98 8.10
N ASN A 149 8.78 11.00 7.26
CA ASN A 149 8.83 12.42 7.65
C ASN A 149 7.44 13.03 7.90
N VAL A 150 6.36 12.30 7.64
CA VAL A 150 4.97 12.74 7.90
C VAL A 150 4.26 11.76 8.83
N ASP A 151 3.22 12.24 9.53
CA ASP A 151 2.40 11.46 10.46
C ASP A 151 0.94 11.44 9.99
N CYS A 152 0.65 10.62 8.98
CA CYS A 152 -0.71 10.48 8.47
C CYS A 152 -1.63 9.86 9.52
N ILE A 153 -2.82 10.46 9.73
CA ILE A 153 -3.80 10.01 10.73
C ILE A 153 -4.26 8.56 10.50
N GLY A 154 -4.33 8.15 9.23
CA GLY A 154 -4.72 6.79 8.85
C GLY A 154 -3.58 5.78 8.83
N CYS A 155 -2.34 6.18 9.15
CA CYS A 155 -1.16 5.31 9.09
C CYS A 155 -0.73 4.86 10.49
N ALA A 156 -0.57 3.55 10.67
CA ALA A 156 -0.08 2.97 11.94
C ALA A 156 1.44 2.71 11.91
N ARG A 157 2.19 3.51 11.16
CA ARG A 157 3.65 3.38 11.03
C ARG A 157 4.38 3.26 12.37
N GLU A 158 3.99 4.04 13.38
CA GLU A 158 4.62 3.95 14.71
C GLU A 158 4.43 2.56 15.34
N GLY A 159 3.27 1.94 15.13
CA GLY A 159 3.03 0.55 15.55
C GLY A 159 3.97 -0.42 14.84
N ALA A 160 4.06 -0.33 13.52
CA ALA A 160 4.97 -1.16 12.73
C ALA A 160 6.44 -0.93 13.14
N ALA A 161 6.85 0.33 13.37
CA ALA A 161 8.20 0.64 13.80
C ALA A 161 8.58 0.02 15.15
N ASN A 162 7.62 -0.27 16.01
CA ASN A 162 7.87 -0.97 17.28
C ASN A 162 7.94 -2.49 17.14
N VAL A 163 7.30 -3.04 16.11
CA VAL A 163 7.32 -4.48 15.83
C VAL A 163 8.56 -4.87 15.01
N ARG A 164 9.02 -4.02 14.08
CA ARG A 164 10.19 -4.28 13.25
C ARG A 164 11.48 -4.26 14.06
N THR A 165 12.30 -5.31 13.95
CA THR A 165 13.62 -5.39 14.59
C THR A 165 14.65 -4.50 13.91
N SER A 166 14.53 -4.29 12.59
CA SER A 166 15.28 -3.29 11.81
C SER A 166 14.33 -2.27 11.18
N LYS A 167 14.72 -0.99 11.23
CA LYS A 167 13.95 0.11 10.62
C LYS A 167 14.31 0.36 9.16
N GLN A 168 15.32 -0.32 8.67
CA GLN A 168 15.91 -0.14 7.34
C GLN A 168 16.44 -1.48 6.85
N MET A 169 16.12 -1.82 5.60
CA MET A 169 16.73 -2.94 4.88
C MET A 169 18.13 -2.53 4.38
N SER A 170 19.10 -3.38 4.53
CA SER A 170 20.44 -3.14 3.97
C SER A 170 20.47 -3.41 2.46
N LEU A 171 21.50 -2.92 1.76
CA LEU A 171 21.68 -3.21 0.32
C LEU A 171 21.90 -4.70 0.06
N GLU A 172 22.60 -5.40 0.95
CA GLU A 172 22.79 -6.84 0.84
C GLU A 172 21.45 -7.59 0.98
N GLU A 173 20.65 -7.23 1.98
CA GLU A 173 19.31 -7.80 2.18
C GLU A 173 18.40 -7.51 0.98
N LEU A 174 18.46 -6.28 0.44
CA LEU A 174 17.70 -5.89 -0.76
C LEU A 174 18.15 -6.71 -1.99
N SER A 175 19.45 -6.92 -2.14
CA SER A 175 20.01 -7.76 -3.21
C SER A 175 19.45 -9.18 -3.15
N LYS A 176 19.41 -9.80 -1.97
CA LYS A 176 18.80 -11.12 -1.75
C LYS A 176 17.31 -11.13 -2.08
N MET A 177 16.60 -10.05 -1.74
CA MET A 177 15.16 -9.92 -2.08
C MET A 177 14.93 -9.75 -3.58
N ALA A 178 15.83 -9.08 -4.30
CA ALA A 178 15.79 -9.02 -5.75
C ALA A 178 16.04 -10.40 -6.40
N ASP A 179 16.99 -11.18 -5.86
CA ASP A 179 17.24 -12.55 -6.31
C ASP A 179 16.03 -13.46 -6.05
N LEU A 180 15.39 -13.33 -4.88
CA LEU A 180 14.15 -14.01 -4.57
C LEU A 180 13.03 -13.62 -5.55
N ALA A 181 12.84 -12.33 -5.83
CA ALA A 181 11.84 -11.85 -6.77
C ALA A 181 12.06 -12.42 -8.18
N LYS A 182 13.31 -12.50 -8.62
CA LYS A 182 13.72 -13.13 -9.89
C LYS A 182 13.40 -14.63 -9.90
N HIS A 183 13.75 -15.34 -8.83
CA HIS A 183 13.47 -16.77 -8.67
C HIS A 183 11.96 -17.07 -8.72
N LEU A 184 11.14 -16.25 -8.07
CA LEU A 184 9.69 -16.35 -8.08
C LEU A 184 9.06 -15.93 -9.41
N GLY A 185 9.80 -15.31 -10.31
CA GLY A 185 9.27 -14.73 -11.56
C GLY A 185 8.26 -13.62 -11.32
N LEU A 186 8.49 -12.76 -10.32
CA LEU A 186 7.55 -11.70 -9.97
C LEU A 186 7.34 -10.73 -11.13
N GLN A 187 6.07 -10.48 -11.47
CA GLN A 187 5.70 -9.52 -12.51
C GLN A 187 5.82 -8.07 -12.02
N GLN A 188 5.64 -7.84 -10.72
CA GLN A 188 5.77 -6.50 -10.14
C GLN A 188 6.24 -6.51 -8.69
N ILE A 189 6.92 -5.42 -8.31
CA ILE A 189 7.27 -5.09 -6.92
C ILE A 189 6.67 -3.73 -6.59
N PHE A 190 5.94 -3.69 -5.48
CA PHE A 190 5.54 -2.45 -4.84
C PHE A 190 6.61 -2.07 -3.80
N TYR A 191 7.51 -1.15 -4.18
CA TYR A 191 8.60 -0.66 -3.35
C TYR A 191 8.12 0.46 -2.44
N LEU A 192 7.33 0.09 -1.48
CA LEU A 192 6.63 0.98 -0.55
C LEU A 192 6.09 0.16 0.63
N ASN A 193 5.70 0.79 1.71
CA ASN A 193 4.77 0.27 2.71
C ASN A 193 4.36 1.41 3.66
N LEU A 194 4.72 1.31 4.93
CA LEU A 194 4.35 2.28 5.97
C LEU A 194 5.41 3.39 6.13
N GLY A 195 6.57 3.28 5.50
CA GLY A 195 7.63 4.28 5.46
C GLY A 195 7.58 5.20 4.25
N GLU A 196 8.55 6.11 4.18
CA GLU A 196 8.84 6.95 3.01
C GLU A 196 10.12 6.42 2.34
N PRO A 197 10.03 5.81 1.15
CA PRO A 197 11.18 5.16 0.53
C PRO A 197 12.38 6.09 0.32
N PHE A 198 12.14 7.34 -0.05
CA PHE A 198 13.18 8.32 -0.30
C PHE A 198 13.86 8.89 0.97
N LEU A 199 13.48 8.41 2.17
CA LEU A 199 14.23 8.61 3.40
C LEU A 199 15.37 7.61 3.59
N SER A 200 15.40 6.54 2.80
CA SER A 200 16.55 5.64 2.81
C SER A 200 17.81 6.39 2.39
N PRO A 201 18.92 6.31 3.16
CA PRO A 201 20.19 6.91 2.78
C PRO A 201 20.78 6.23 1.53
N ASN A 202 20.37 4.99 1.25
CA ASN A 202 20.87 4.18 0.16
C ASN A 202 19.97 4.20 -1.09
N ILE A 203 18.92 5.04 -1.12
CA ILE A 203 17.93 5.04 -2.22
C ILE A 203 18.57 5.19 -3.60
N GLY A 204 19.68 5.95 -3.68
CA GLY A 204 20.47 6.13 -4.91
C GLY A 204 21.07 4.83 -5.45
N GLN A 205 21.24 3.80 -4.61
CA GLN A 205 21.75 2.49 -4.99
C GLN A 205 20.63 1.43 -5.02
N GLU A 206 19.63 1.55 -4.16
CA GLU A 206 18.55 0.57 -4.02
C GLU A 206 17.75 0.40 -5.32
N LEU A 207 17.29 1.49 -5.92
CA LEU A 207 16.47 1.44 -7.12
C LEU A 207 17.24 0.98 -8.37
N PRO A 208 18.45 1.48 -8.65
CA PRO A 208 19.29 0.91 -9.72
C PRO A 208 19.61 -0.56 -9.53
N LEU A 209 19.88 -1.01 -8.29
CA LEU A 209 20.11 -2.42 -7.96
C LEU A 209 18.87 -3.28 -8.30
N LEU A 210 17.69 -2.86 -7.88
CA LEU A 210 16.46 -3.57 -8.21
C LEU A 210 16.25 -3.64 -9.74
N ARG A 211 16.43 -2.53 -10.46
CA ARG A 211 16.26 -2.50 -11.91
C ARG A 211 17.26 -3.37 -12.64
N SER A 212 18.55 -3.37 -12.22
CA SER A 212 19.59 -4.19 -12.84
C SER A 212 19.33 -5.70 -12.70
N LYS A 213 18.82 -6.13 -11.53
CA LYS A 213 18.49 -7.53 -11.28
C LYS A 213 17.16 -7.97 -11.87
N LEU A 214 16.23 -7.03 -12.04
CA LEU A 214 14.83 -7.26 -12.43
C LEU A 214 14.44 -6.35 -13.61
N PRO A 215 15.06 -6.50 -14.80
CA PRO A 215 14.86 -5.58 -15.92
C PRO A 215 13.40 -5.51 -16.39
N ASP A 216 12.69 -6.63 -16.37
CA ASP A 216 11.31 -6.75 -16.89
C ASP A 216 10.25 -6.59 -15.79
N CYS A 217 10.65 -6.57 -14.52
CA CYS A 217 9.73 -6.43 -13.41
C CYS A 217 9.21 -4.98 -13.30
N ARG A 218 7.91 -4.83 -13.12
CA ARG A 218 7.32 -3.51 -12.86
C ARG A 218 7.61 -3.08 -11.43
N ILE A 219 8.39 -2.02 -11.25
CA ILE A 219 8.74 -1.44 -9.94
C ILE A 219 7.88 -0.20 -9.71
N VAL A 220 6.98 -0.27 -8.73
CA VAL A 220 6.07 0.82 -8.35
C VAL A 220 6.49 1.40 -7.01
N ILE A 221 6.70 2.71 -6.95
CA ILE A 221 7.05 3.43 -5.72
C ILE A 221 5.88 4.31 -5.30
N SER A 222 5.65 4.44 -3.99
CA SER A 222 4.78 5.49 -3.46
C SER A 222 5.59 6.40 -2.54
N THR A 223 5.45 7.71 -2.73
CA THR A 223 6.15 8.74 -1.95
C THR A 223 5.20 9.87 -1.56
N ASN A 224 5.46 10.51 -0.42
CA ASN A 224 4.81 11.78 -0.09
C ASN A 224 5.39 12.98 -0.88
N GLY A 225 6.45 12.77 -1.66
CA GLY A 225 7.11 13.74 -2.52
C GLY A 225 8.07 14.68 -1.80
N ILE A 226 7.86 14.98 -0.53
CA ILE A 226 8.57 16.07 0.18
C ILE A 226 10.09 15.91 0.17
N VAL A 227 10.55 14.67 0.22
CA VAL A 227 11.98 14.34 0.33
C VAL A 227 12.60 13.88 -0.99
N LEU A 228 11.85 13.88 -2.09
CA LEU A 228 12.34 13.66 -3.45
C LEU A 228 12.86 15.00 -4.04
N ASN A 229 13.85 15.59 -3.40
CA ASN A 229 14.24 16.97 -3.57
C ASN A 229 15.69 17.20 -4.05
N THR A 230 16.39 16.13 -4.45
CA THR A 230 17.75 16.19 -5.00
C THR A 230 17.83 15.44 -6.32
N ASP A 231 18.78 15.84 -7.18
CA ASP A 231 19.01 15.19 -8.47
C ASP A 231 19.42 13.73 -8.31
N ALA A 232 20.21 13.40 -7.30
CA ALA A 232 20.59 12.02 -7.00
C ALA A 232 19.37 11.12 -6.72
N LYS A 233 18.37 11.64 -5.99
CA LYS A 233 17.11 10.92 -5.73
C LYS A 233 16.23 10.84 -6.97
N ARG A 234 16.18 11.89 -7.79
CA ARG A 234 15.45 11.89 -9.06
C ARG A 234 16.06 10.90 -10.05
N GLU A 235 17.39 10.86 -10.13
CA GLU A 235 18.11 9.89 -10.96
C GLU A 235 17.79 8.46 -10.54
N ALA A 236 17.89 8.15 -9.24
CA ALA A 236 17.50 6.83 -8.72
C ALA A 236 16.04 6.50 -9.07
N ALA A 237 15.13 7.46 -8.93
CA ALA A 237 13.71 7.29 -9.22
C ALA A 237 13.42 6.91 -10.68
N LEU A 238 14.28 7.29 -11.64
CA LEU A 238 14.17 6.88 -13.05
C LEU A 238 14.27 5.35 -13.24
N SER A 239 14.86 4.62 -12.29
CA SER A 239 14.93 3.17 -12.30
C SER A 239 13.58 2.49 -12.00
N SER A 240 12.57 3.23 -11.54
CA SER A 240 11.23 2.71 -11.33
C SER A 240 10.39 2.66 -12.61
N SER A 241 9.27 1.94 -12.57
CA SER A 241 8.29 1.92 -13.67
C SER A 241 7.17 2.93 -13.45
N GLN A 242 6.85 3.21 -12.18
CA GLN A 242 5.80 4.16 -11.81
C GLN A 242 6.10 4.78 -10.44
N ILE A 243 5.80 6.06 -10.30
CA ILE A 243 5.88 6.79 -9.04
C ILE A 243 4.49 7.33 -8.70
N LEU A 244 3.96 6.90 -7.55
CA LEU A 244 2.72 7.39 -6.97
C LEU A 244 3.04 8.51 -5.97
N PHE A 245 2.78 9.74 -6.33
CA PHE A 245 2.87 10.87 -5.40
C PHE A 245 1.61 10.93 -4.54
N SER A 246 1.73 10.48 -3.29
CA SER A 246 0.62 10.46 -2.32
C SER A 246 0.43 11.85 -1.69
N VAL A 247 -0.32 12.71 -2.39
CA VAL A 247 -0.61 14.10 -1.99
C VAL A 247 -2.12 14.30 -1.97
N HIS A 248 -2.70 14.63 -0.81
CA HIS A 248 -4.13 14.48 -0.58
C HIS A 248 -4.86 15.80 -0.38
N GLY A 249 -4.58 16.77 -1.23
CA GLY A 249 -5.17 18.10 -1.25
C GLY A 249 -4.56 18.95 -2.35
N ILE A 250 -5.05 20.18 -2.49
CA ILE A 250 -4.55 21.19 -3.44
C ILE A 250 -3.87 22.37 -2.74
N ASN A 251 -3.66 22.28 -1.44
CA ASN A 251 -2.94 23.25 -0.62
C ASN A 251 -2.50 22.62 0.71
N ASN A 252 -1.68 23.35 1.47
CA ASN A 252 -1.16 22.88 2.76
C ASN A 252 -2.28 22.57 3.76
N GLU A 253 -3.29 23.43 3.89
CA GLU A 253 -4.40 23.23 4.84
C GLU A 253 -5.13 21.90 4.60
N MET A 254 -5.44 21.57 3.33
CA MET A 254 -6.11 20.32 3.00
C MET A 254 -5.23 19.10 3.29
N CYS A 255 -3.95 19.17 2.93
CA CYS A 255 -3.02 18.06 3.13
C CYS A 255 -2.79 17.79 4.61
N GLU A 256 -2.56 18.82 5.43
CA GLU A 256 -2.26 18.68 6.85
C GLU A 256 -3.42 18.14 7.68
N LYS A 257 -4.66 18.26 7.22
CA LYS A 257 -5.81 17.61 7.87
C LYS A 257 -5.67 16.10 7.98
N TYR A 258 -4.90 15.48 7.09
CA TYR A 258 -4.62 14.03 7.11
C TYR A 258 -3.14 13.72 7.27
N MET A 259 -2.27 14.40 6.52
CA MET A 259 -0.83 14.20 6.49
C MET A 259 -0.14 15.22 7.42
N ILE A 260 -0.20 15.00 8.71
CA ILE A 260 0.39 15.89 9.71
C ILE A 260 1.88 16.08 9.44
N ARG A 261 2.38 17.31 9.52
CA ARG A 261 3.75 17.71 9.16
C ARG A 261 4.06 17.58 7.68
N SER A 262 3.05 17.49 6.81
CA SER A 262 3.26 17.54 5.36
C SER A 262 3.48 18.99 4.88
N SER A 263 3.90 19.11 3.63
CA SER A 263 3.91 20.36 2.90
C SER A 263 3.45 20.09 1.48
N PHE A 264 2.28 20.61 1.14
CA PHE A 264 1.76 20.53 -0.23
C PHE A 264 2.73 21.19 -1.21
N ASP A 265 3.22 22.40 -0.90
CA ASP A 265 4.06 23.17 -1.79
C ASP A 265 5.36 22.42 -2.14
N LYS A 266 6.00 21.76 -1.13
CA LYS A 266 7.19 20.94 -1.36
C LYS A 266 6.88 19.70 -2.19
N ALA A 267 5.78 19.01 -1.89
CA ALA A 267 5.38 17.82 -2.62
C ALA A 267 4.98 18.13 -4.06
N TYR A 268 4.27 19.23 -4.28
CA TYR A 268 3.87 19.72 -5.61
C TYR A 268 5.08 20.14 -6.44
N ALA A 269 6.01 20.89 -5.83
CA ALA A 269 7.26 21.24 -6.48
C ALA A 269 8.07 19.98 -6.86
N ALA A 270 8.16 19.00 -5.98
CA ALA A 270 8.88 17.75 -6.26
C ALA A 270 8.24 16.94 -7.41
N MET A 271 6.89 16.93 -7.52
CA MET A 271 6.21 16.34 -8.69
C MET A 271 6.59 17.04 -9.98
N ARG A 272 6.50 18.39 -10.00
CA ARG A 272 6.87 19.22 -11.17
C ARG A 272 8.33 18.99 -11.56
N ASP A 273 9.23 19.04 -10.58
CA ASP A 273 10.66 18.88 -10.81
C ASP A 273 11.00 17.47 -11.32
N MET A 274 10.31 16.43 -10.84
CA MET A 274 10.49 15.05 -11.34
C MET A 274 9.99 14.91 -12.78
N VAL A 275 8.87 15.55 -13.13
CA VAL A 275 8.38 15.62 -14.52
C VAL A 275 9.42 16.27 -15.42
N ALA A 276 9.91 17.44 -15.04
CA ALA A 276 10.93 18.17 -15.79
C ALA A 276 12.22 17.34 -15.93
N TYR A 277 12.67 16.71 -14.84
CA TYR A 277 13.88 15.90 -14.80
C TYR A 277 13.81 14.68 -15.74
N ARG A 278 12.68 13.95 -15.75
CA ARG A 278 12.42 12.84 -16.66
C ARG A 278 12.36 13.32 -18.12
N ASN A 279 11.58 14.37 -18.38
CA ASN A 279 11.32 14.87 -19.74
C ASN A 279 12.58 15.45 -20.38
N ALA A 280 13.44 16.14 -19.62
CA ALA A 280 14.71 16.66 -20.10
C ALA A 280 15.66 15.57 -20.63
N ARG A 281 15.44 14.31 -20.22
CA ARG A 281 16.18 13.13 -20.69
C ARG A 281 15.46 12.38 -21.83
N GLY A 282 14.36 12.91 -22.35
CA GLY A 282 13.57 12.27 -23.40
C GLY A 282 12.85 10.99 -22.95
N LEU A 283 12.79 10.74 -21.63
CA LEU A 283 12.23 9.50 -21.10
C LEU A 283 10.70 9.56 -20.96
N LYS A 284 10.04 8.41 -21.17
CA LYS A 284 8.60 8.22 -20.94
C LYS A 284 8.31 7.41 -19.66
N SER A 285 9.33 6.82 -19.07
CA SER A 285 9.27 6.08 -17.79
C SER A 285 10.17 6.80 -16.79
N PRO A 286 9.81 6.77 -15.50
CA PRO A 286 8.60 6.21 -14.88
C PRO A 286 7.32 6.96 -15.23
N VAL A 287 6.18 6.27 -15.17
CA VAL A 287 4.86 6.90 -15.14
C VAL A 287 4.72 7.70 -13.85
N LEU A 288 4.38 8.97 -13.95
CA LEU A 288 4.23 9.87 -12.81
C LEU A 288 2.76 10.08 -12.51
N GLU A 289 2.31 9.59 -11.35
CA GLU A 289 0.91 9.62 -10.95
C GLU A 289 0.73 10.46 -9.68
N TRP A 290 -0.18 11.42 -9.72
CA TRP A 290 -0.69 12.06 -8.51
C TRP A 290 -1.79 11.20 -7.91
N LYS A 291 -1.50 10.47 -6.82
CA LYS A 291 -2.46 9.70 -6.04
C LYS A 291 -3.13 10.57 -4.99
N TYR A 292 -4.44 10.76 -5.11
CA TYR A 292 -5.23 11.65 -4.27
C TYR A 292 -6.27 10.86 -3.47
N LEU A 293 -6.17 10.82 -2.15
CA LEU A 293 -7.20 10.23 -1.30
C LEU A 293 -8.36 11.19 -1.10
N LEU A 294 -9.58 10.67 -1.30
CA LEU A 294 -10.81 11.43 -1.13
C LEU A 294 -11.22 11.47 0.35
N PHE A 295 -11.30 12.68 0.87
CA PHE A 295 -11.85 12.99 2.19
C PHE A 295 -13.01 13.97 2.06
N ASN A 296 -13.88 14.07 3.07
CA ASN A 296 -15.03 14.97 3.06
C ASN A 296 -14.67 16.47 2.98
N TRP A 297 -13.41 16.83 3.27
CA TRP A 297 -12.90 18.20 3.18
C TRP A 297 -12.20 18.54 1.86
N ASN A 298 -11.88 17.54 1.03
CA ASN A 298 -11.14 17.75 -0.22
C ASN A 298 -11.84 17.18 -1.46
N ASP A 299 -13.06 16.64 -1.33
CA ASP A 299 -13.79 15.90 -2.37
C ASP A 299 -14.90 16.72 -3.08
N LYS A 300 -14.92 18.05 -2.88
CA LYS A 300 -15.85 18.91 -3.61
C LYS A 300 -15.53 18.90 -5.12
N PRO A 301 -16.54 18.86 -6.02
CA PRO A 301 -16.31 18.84 -7.46
C PRO A 301 -15.37 19.95 -7.96
N ALA A 302 -15.50 21.17 -7.46
CA ALA A 302 -14.60 22.27 -7.82
C ALA A 302 -13.15 22.01 -7.40
N THR A 303 -12.94 21.41 -6.21
CA THR A 303 -11.59 21.05 -5.72
C THR A 303 -10.97 19.96 -6.57
N LEU A 304 -11.75 18.96 -6.98
CA LEU A 304 -11.26 17.87 -7.82
C LEU A 304 -10.92 18.34 -9.23
N ARG A 305 -11.74 19.23 -9.83
CA ARG A 305 -11.40 19.90 -11.10
C ARG A 305 -10.08 20.66 -10.99
N LYS A 306 -9.92 21.44 -9.92
CA LYS A 306 -8.70 22.20 -9.69
C LYS A 306 -7.48 21.28 -9.54
N ALA A 307 -7.62 20.13 -8.86
CA ALA A 307 -6.55 19.14 -8.76
C ALA A 307 -6.17 18.56 -10.14
N ILE A 308 -7.16 18.29 -11.02
CA ILE A 308 -6.91 17.82 -12.39
C ILE A 308 -6.19 18.89 -13.21
N GLU A 309 -6.64 20.15 -13.15
CA GLU A 309 -5.99 21.29 -13.81
C GLU A 309 -4.53 21.42 -13.38
N MET A 310 -4.27 21.40 -12.06
CA MET A 310 -2.93 21.47 -11.50
C MET A 310 -2.04 20.29 -11.90
N ALA A 311 -2.60 19.07 -11.94
CA ALA A 311 -1.89 17.88 -12.39
C ALA A 311 -1.48 17.99 -13.87
N GLN A 312 -2.37 18.52 -14.70
CA GLN A 312 -2.14 18.77 -16.11
C GLN A 312 -1.10 19.87 -16.34
N GLU A 313 -1.17 20.97 -15.57
CA GLU A 313 -0.25 22.09 -15.61
C GLU A 313 1.22 21.66 -15.39
N ILE A 314 1.46 20.80 -14.37
CA ILE A 314 2.81 20.31 -14.09
C ILE A 314 3.23 19.16 -15.00
N GLY A 315 2.30 18.56 -15.75
CA GLY A 315 2.57 17.53 -16.74
C GLY A 315 2.79 16.14 -16.19
N VAL A 316 2.21 15.79 -15.01
CA VAL A 316 2.15 14.38 -14.58
C VAL A 316 1.32 13.56 -15.58
N ASP A 317 1.60 12.28 -15.67
CA ASP A 317 0.95 11.42 -16.67
C ASP A 317 -0.50 11.09 -16.31
N MET A 318 -0.81 11.10 -15.01
CA MET A 318 -2.16 10.83 -14.52
C MET A 318 -2.40 11.37 -13.11
N ILE A 319 -3.68 11.57 -12.78
CA ILE A 319 -4.14 11.76 -11.42
C ILE A 319 -5.21 10.71 -11.09
N SER A 320 -5.13 10.09 -9.91
CA SER A 320 -6.08 9.08 -9.46
C SER A 320 -6.72 9.45 -8.14
N PHE A 321 -8.04 9.25 -8.03
CA PHE A 321 -8.82 9.57 -6.85
C PHE A 321 -9.25 8.28 -6.12
N TRP A 322 -8.80 8.11 -4.87
CA TRP A 322 -9.00 6.89 -4.10
C TRP A 322 -9.87 7.12 -2.88
N PRO A 323 -10.99 6.40 -2.71
CA PRO A 323 -11.73 6.46 -1.48
C PRO A 323 -10.95 5.81 -0.35
N THR A 324 -11.10 6.34 0.86
CA THR A 324 -10.54 5.75 2.07
C THR A 324 -11.61 5.58 3.15
N HIS A 325 -11.39 4.64 4.06
CA HIS A 325 -12.20 4.42 5.25
C HIS A 325 -11.51 4.92 6.53
N ASN A 326 -10.31 5.46 6.38
CA ASN A 326 -9.46 5.82 7.50
C ASN A 326 -8.83 7.20 7.28
N PRO A 327 -9.10 8.21 8.15
CA PRO A 327 -9.93 8.14 9.36
C PRO A 327 -11.44 8.07 9.06
N PHE A 328 -12.20 7.45 9.96
CA PHE A 328 -13.65 7.29 9.80
C PHE A 328 -14.39 8.61 9.62
N TYR A 329 -14.07 9.62 10.42
CA TYR A 329 -14.69 10.95 10.35
C TYR A 329 -14.33 11.74 9.08
N GLY A 330 -13.28 11.33 8.37
CA GLY A 330 -12.80 11.96 7.14
C GLY A 330 -13.33 11.32 5.87
N MET A 331 -14.11 10.24 5.96
CA MET A 331 -14.58 9.54 4.77
C MET A 331 -15.37 10.45 3.81
N SER A 332 -15.09 10.31 2.52
CA SER A 332 -15.86 10.98 1.48
C SER A 332 -17.30 10.43 1.40
N TRP A 333 -18.25 11.18 1.91
CA TRP A 333 -19.67 10.86 1.79
C TRP A 333 -20.18 11.08 0.37
N ARG A 334 -19.64 12.08 -0.36
CA ARG A 334 -20.00 12.32 -1.76
C ARG A 334 -19.69 11.12 -2.63
N TYR A 335 -18.53 10.50 -2.44
CA TYR A 335 -18.18 9.26 -3.13
C TYR A 335 -19.16 8.13 -2.78
N ARG A 336 -19.45 7.93 -1.48
CA ARG A 336 -20.31 6.83 -1.00
C ARG A 336 -21.74 6.94 -1.47
N LEU A 337 -22.27 8.17 -1.56
CA LEU A 337 -23.60 8.45 -2.06
C LEU A 337 -23.67 8.53 -3.60
N GLY A 338 -22.59 8.24 -4.31
CA GLY A 338 -22.53 8.30 -5.76
C GLY A 338 -22.61 9.72 -6.34
N LEU A 339 -22.49 10.76 -5.49
CA LEU A 339 -22.60 12.15 -5.95
C LEU A 339 -21.43 12.57 -6.82
N LEU A 340 -20.28 11.90 -6.69
CA LEU A 340 -19.12 12.13 -7.55
C LEU A 340 -19.26 11.48 -8.92
N ASN A 341 -20.21 10.57 -9.13
CA ASN A 341 -20.47 9.96 -10.45
C ASN A 341 -20.96 10.99 -11.49
N ARG A 342 -21.45 12.15 -11.02
CA ARG A 342 -21.83 13.29 -11.87
C ARG A 342 -20.67 14.22 -12.19
N PHE A 343 -19.50 13.93 -11.62
CA PHE A 343 -18.30 14.68 -11.84
C PHE A 343 -17.64 14.20 -13.16
N GLY A 344 -18.17 14.72 -14.28
CA GLY A 344 -17.58 14.67 -15.61
C GLY A 344 -17.38 13.30 -16.22
N GLU A 345 -18.42 12.67 -16.69
CA GLU A 345 -18.56 11.50 -17.55
C GLU A 345 -19.19 10.26 -16.90
N LYS A 346 -20.01 9.58 -17.70
CA LYS A 346 -20.87 8.43 -17.36
C LYS A 346 -20.13 7.21 -16.78
N ASN A 347 -18.82 7.26 -16.64
CA ASN A 347 -17.99 6.15 -16.18
C ASN A 347 -16.89 6.61 -15.21
N TRP A 348 -17.30 7.04 -14.00
CA TRP A 348 -16.40 7.06 -12.86
C TRP A 348 -15.87 5.65 -12.47
N LYS A 349 -16.00 4.66 -13.34
CA LYS A 349 -15.33 3.36 -13.21
C LYS A 349 -13.80 3.49 -13.23
N GLY A 350 -13.27 4.53 -13.87
CA GLY A 350 -11.88 4.90 -13.80
C GLY A 350 -11.73 6.06 -12.84
N ARG A 351 -11.33 5.80 -11.60
CA ARG A 351 -10.84 6.78 -10.63
C ARG A 351 -9.58 7.49 -11.13
N GLU A 352 -9.20 7.25 -12.37
CA GLU A 352 -7.94 7.62 -12.98
C GLU A 352 -8.21 8.57 -14.14
N TRP A 353 -7.55 9.70 -14.11
CA TRP A 353 -7.50 10.63 -15.20
C TRP A 353 -6.12 10.50 -15.86
N ASP A 354 -6.05 9.65 -16.88
CA ASP A 354 -4.81 9.37 -17.62
C ASP A 354 -4.71 10.33 -18.80
N PHE A 355 -3.83 11.32 -18.70
CA PHE A 355 -3.59 12.33 -19.73
C PHE A 355 -2.90 11.80 -20.97
N ARG A 356 -2.30 10.60 -20.91
CA ARG A 356 -1.66 9.95 -22.05
C ARG A 356 -2.70 9.36 -23.02
N THR A 357 -3.84 8.92 -22.49
CA THR A 357 -4.90 8.24 -23.26
C THR A 357 -6.09 9.15 -23.56
N ARG A 358 -6.39 10.12 -22.68
CA ARG A 358 -7.55 11.00 -22.79
C ARG A 358 -7.28 12.34 -23.45
N GLY A 359 -6.00 12.64 -23.74
CA GLY A 359 -5.61 13.98 -24.20
C GLY A 359 -5.66 15.04 -23.08
N ARG A 360 -5.20 16.23 -23.39
CA ARG A 360 -5.29 17.39 -22.49
C ARG A 360 -6.67 18.04 -22.64
N ILE A 361 -7.29 18.43 -21.51
CA ILE A 361 -8.53 19.19 -21.48
C ILE A 361 -8.27 20.58 -22.06
#